data_a24bd1365a6b6596d476f600abc03f7d
#
_entry.id   a24bd1365a6b6596d476f600abc03f7d
#
_cell.length_a   1.000
_cell.length_b   1.000
_cell.length_c   1.000
_cell.angle_alpha   90.00
_cell.angle_beta   90.00
_cell.angle_gamma   90.00
#
_symmetry.space_group_name_H-M   'P 1'
#
loop_
_entity.id
_entity.type
_entity.pdbx_description
1 polymer ?
#
loop_
_entity_poly.entity_id
_entity_poly.type
_entity_poly.pdbx_seq_one_letter_code
_entity_poly.pdbx_strand_id
1 'polypeptide(L)'
;MLNISIVLYHPKWEQEVLPLMEELLKVKSLQKIYLLDNSEVSYSEAVSQCNGPTALAVLQQSGQQKLRYIFNGANLGYGRAHNIALRESAHQEIAFHLVMNSDIRVQAEDIDAMHDFMVAHPPVGQMMPRVVNLNGTQQYLAKRLPTPLDVFGRRFLPACWMEKRNRRFELRDHDLMRPLNAPYLSGCFMMLRTKAAVEAGLFDERYFMYPEDIDLTRTIHRNWLTLYNPQWTIAHAHTRGSYKNIHMLRIHIQNMCRYFNKWGWFFDSERQTFNNL
;
A
#
# COMPACT_ATOMS: atom_id res chain seq x y z
N MET A 1 -15.00 8.22 -9.85
CA MET A 1 -14.75 6.79 -10.18
C MET A 1 -13.43 6.37 -9.57
N LEU A 2 -13.37 5.12 -9.09
CA LEU A 2 -12.26 4.51 -8.35
C LEU A 2 -11.88 3.17 -8.97
N ASN A 3 -10.60 2.95 -9.25
CA ASN A 3 -10.04 1.62 -9.48
C ASN A 3 -9.34 1.13 -8.21
N ILE A 4 -9.29 -0.18 -8.03
CA ILE A 4 -8.61 -0.83 -6.90
C ILE A 4 -7.60 -1.83 -7.47
N SER A 5 -6.39 -1.88 -6.91
CA SER A 5 -5.40 -2.91 -7.23
C SER A 5 -4.92 -3.65 -6.00
N ILE A 6 -4.79 -4.96 -6.12
CA ILE A 6 -4.36 -5.87 -5.08
C ILE A 6 -3.32 -6.81 -5.69
N VAL A 7 -2.12 -6.83 -5.10
CA VAL A 7 -1.06 -7.77 -5.48
C VAL A 7 -1.18 -9.03 -4.64
N LEU A 8 -1.19 -10.16 -5.31
CA LEU A 8 -1.29 -11.48 -4.72
C LEU A 8 0.03 -12.24 -4.90
N TYR A 9 0.43 -13.01 -3.90
CA TYR A 9 1.56 -13.93 -3.98
C TYR A 9 1.27 -15.11 -3.05
N HIS A 10 1.04 -16.29 -3.62
CA HIS A 10 0.55 -17.49 -2.93
C HIS A 10 -0.65 -17.18 -2.00
N PRO A 11 -1.72 -16.56 -2.55
CA PRO A 11 -2.81 -16.05 -1.74
C PRO A 11 -3.65 -17.17 -1.13
N LYS A 12 -4.21 -16.91 0.03
CA LYS A 12 -5.24 -17.76 0.64
C LYS A 12 -6.61 -17.33 0.13
N TRP A 13 -6.98 -17.85 -1.02
CA TRP A 13 -8.16 -17.42 -1.77
C TRP A 13 -9.44 -17.39 -0.92
N GLU A 14 -9.80 -18.50 -0.31
CA GLU A 14 -11.06 -18.63 0.43
C GLU A 14 -11.08 -17.81 1.74
N GLN A 15 -9.92 -17.63 2.36
CA GLN A 15 -9.82 -17.00 3.69
C GLN A 15 -9.58 -15.49 3.64
N GLU A 16 -8.92 -15.00 2.58
CA GLU A 16 -8.49 -13.62 2.46
C GLU A 16 -9.08 -12.93 1.22
N VAL A 17 -8.90 -13.53 0.01
CA VAL A 17 -9.22 -12.84 -1.24
C VAL A 17 -10.72 -12.78 -1.49
N LEU A 18 -11.43 -13.92 -1.40
CA LEU A 18 -12.85 -13.98 -1.72
C LEU A 18 -13.73 -13.10 -0.82
N PRO A 19 -13.59 -13.16 0.52
CA PRO A 19 -14.35 -12.26 1.40
C PRO A 19 -14.07 -10.79 1.13
N LEU A 20 -12.81 -10.45 0.80
CA LEU A 20 -12.45 -9.09 0.44
C LEU A 20 -13.10 -8.67 -0.87
N MET A 21 -13.14 -9.53 -1.90
CA MET A 21 -13.80 -9.23 -3.18
C MET A 21 -15.29 -9.00 -3.02
N GLU A 22 -15.97 -9.85 -2.23
CA GLU A 22 -17.38 -9.69 -1.92
C GLU A 22 -17.67 -8.33 -1.29
N GLU A 23 -16.78 -7.84 -0.43
CA GLU A 23 -16.92 -6.53 0.17
C GLU A 23 -16.62 -5.40 -0.83
N LEU A 24 -15.52 -5.48 -1.58
CA LEU A 24 -15.13 -4.45 -2.52
C LEU A 24 -16.11 -4.27 -3.69
N LEU A 25 -16.81 -5.32 -4.10
CA LEU A 25 -17.83 -5.25 -5.15
C LEU A 25 -19.06 -4.42 -4.75
N LYS A 26 -19.28 -4.16 -3.45
CA LYS A 26 -20.34 -3.29 -2.93
C LYS A 26 -19.99 -1.79 -3.05
N VAL A 27 -18.72 -1.45 -3.25
CA VAL A 27 -18.26 -0.05 -3.38
C VAL A 27 -18.96 0.63 -4.56
N LYS A 28 -19.67 1.72 -4.31
CA LYS A 28 -20.50 2.43 -5.31
C LYS A 28 -19.64 3.18 -6.32
N SER A 29 -18.55 3.80 -5.84
CA SER A 29 -17.59 4.54 -6.68
C SER A 29 -16.72 3.62 -7.55
N LEU A 30 -16.77 2.30 -7.36
CA LEU A 30 -15.93 1.30 -8.00
C LEU A 30 -16.17 1.21 -9.50
N GLN A 31 -15.10 1.40 -10.29
CA GLN A 31 -15.05 1.12 -11.71
C GLN A 31 -14.47 -0.29 -11.98
N LYS A 32 -13.29 -0.59 -11.41
CA LYS A 32 -12.62 -1.89 -11.62
C LYS A 32 -11.71 -2.30 -10.47
N ILE A 33 -11.67 -3.61 -10.19
CA ILE A 33 -10.68 -4.25 -9.31
C ILE A 33 -9.68 -5.02 -10.17
N TYR A 34 -8.41 -4.80 -9.95
CA TYR A 34 -7.30 -5.54 -10.56
C TYR A 34 -6.67 -6.46 -9.52
N LEU A 35 -6.76 -7.76 -9.75
CA LEU A 35 -6.03 -8.78 -9.00
C LEU A 35 -4.76 -9.13 -9.78
N LEU A 36 -3.61 -8.77 -9.26
CA LEU A 36 -2.30 -8.88 -9.90
C LEU A 36 -1.55 -10.04 -9.25
N ASP A 37 -1.63 -11.21 -9.85
CA ASP A 37 -1.09 -12.45 -9.27
C ASP A 37 0.38 -12.63 -9.68
N ASN A 38 1.25 -12.48 -8.69
CA ASN A 38 2.69 -12.65 -8.79
C ASN A 38 3.16 -14.09 -8.48
N SER A 39 2.24 -15.04 -8.34
CA SER A 39 2.57 -16.45 -8.11
C SER A 39 3.18 -17.07 -9.37
N GLU A 40 3.91 -18.17 -9.22
CA GLU A 40 4.51 -18.91 -10.33
C GLU A 40 3.51 -19.80 -11.07
N VAL A 41 2.41 -20.16 -10.37
CA VAL A 41 1.31 -20.97 -10.90
C VAL A 41 0.02 -20.16 -10.82
N SER A 42 -0.73 -20.12 -11.92
CA SER A 42 -2.01 -19.38 -11.96
C SER A 42 -3.07 -20.02 -11.06
N TYR A 43 -4.02 -19.20 -10.60
CA TYR A 43 -5.14 -19.72 -9.80
C TYR A 43 -5.95 -20.79 -10.55
N SER A 44 -6.19 -20.64 -11.84
CA SER A 44 -6.90 -21.62 -12.66
C SER A 44 -6.19 -22.95 -12.74
N GLU A 45 -4.84 -22.97 -12.80
CA GLU A 45 -4.04 -24.19 -12.80
C GLU A 45 -4.02 -24.83 -11.40
N ALA A 46 -3.88 -24.01 -10.35
CA ALA A 46 -3.89 -24.49 -8.97
C ALA A 46 -5.24 -25.14 -8.58
N VAL A 47 -6.36 -24.64 -9.12
CA VAL A 47 -7.72 -25.11 -8.81
C VAL A 47 -8.23 -26.15 -9.81
N SER A 48 -7.67 -26.25 -11.01
CA SER A 48 -8.04 -27.30 -12.00
C SER A 48 -7.84 -28.73 -11.47
N GLN A 49 -7.09 -28.90 -10.39
CA GLN A 49 -6.94 -30.15 -9.66
C GLN A 49 -8.12 -30.43 -8.69
N CYS A 50 -9.02 -29.46 -8.47
CA CYS A 50 -10.20 -29.57 -7.65
C CYS A 50 -11.46 -29.50 -8.56
N ASN A 51 -12.26 -30.57 -8.62
CA ASN A 51 -13.48 -30.63 -9.43
C ASN A 51 -14.55 -29.64 -8.91
N GLY A 52 -14.72 -28.50 -9.58
CA GLY A 52 -15.77 -27.52 -9.28
C GLY A 52 -15.57 -26.17 -10.00
N PRO A 53 -16.63 -25.33 -10.13
CA PRO A 53 -16.45 -23.97 -10.62
C PRO A 53 -15.53 -23.23 -9.66
N THR A 54 -14.47 -22.59 -10.18
CA THR A 54 -13.53 -21.85 -9.36
C THR A 54 -14.27 -20.65 -8.73
N ALA A 55 -13.99 -20.39 -7.46
CA ALA A 55 -14.58 -19.22 -6.78
C ALA A 55 -14.29 -17.91 -7.54
N LEU A 56 -13.14 -17.80 -8.22
CA LEU A 56 -12.83 -16.70 -9.12
C LEU A 56 -13.77 -16.64 -10.33
N ALA A 57 -14.16 -17.77 -10.93
CA ALA A 57 -15.12 -17.81 -12.04
C ALA A 57 -16.51 -17.36 -11.58
N VAL A 58 -16.93 -17.75 -10.36
CA VAL A 58 -18.20 -17.30 -9.76
C VAL A 58 -18.16 -15.80 -9.50
N LEU A 59 -17.06 -15.27 -8.98
CA LEU A 59 -16.88 -13.81 -8.78
C LEU A 59 -16.82 -13.04 -10.10
N GLN A 60 -16.18 -13.58 -11.13
CA GLN A 60 -16.16 -12.98 -12.47
C GLN A 60 -17.55 -12.97 -13.10
N GLN A 61 -18.34 -14.01 -12.90
CA GLN A 61 -19.73 -14.06 -13.36
C GLN A 61 -20.64 -13.10 -12.60
N SER A 62 -20.50 -13.02 -11.28
CA SER A 62 -21.30 -12.13 -10.43
C SER A 62 -20.83 -10.67 -10.50
N GLY A 63 -19.54 -10.46 -10.63
CA GLY A 63 -18.90 -9.13 -10.68
C GLY A 63 -18.88 -8.48 -12.04
N GLN A 64 -19.39 -9.13 -13.08
CA GLN A 64 -19.51 -8.68 -14.47
C GLN A 64 -18.62 -7.47 -14.81
N GLN A 65 -17.58 -7.59 -15.57
CA GLN A 65 -16.71 -6.51 -16.04
C GLN A 65 -15.93 -5.68 -14.98
N LYS A 66 -16.31 -5.73 -13.68
CA LYS A 66 -15.62 -4.98 -12.62
C LYS A 66 -14.37 -5.67 -12.09
N LEU A 67 -14.20 -6.98 -12.29
CA LEU A 67 -13.05 -7.74 -11.81
C LEU A 67 -12.13 -8.14 -12.96
N ARG A 68 -10.85 -7.76 -12.87
CA ARG A 68 -9.80 -8.17 -13.82
C ARG A 68 -8.69 -8.91 -13.08
N TYR A 69 -8.57 -10.20 -13.32
CA TYR A 69 -7.45 -11.01 -12.87
C TYR A 69 -6.32 -10.98 -13.91
N ILE A 70 -5.10 -10.70 -13.47
CA ILE A 70 -3.90 -10.65 -14.29
C ILE A 70 -2.86 -11.56 -13.64
N PHE A 71 -2.55 -12.64 -14.31
CA PHE A 71 -1.48 -13.55 -13.91
C PHE A 71 -0.16 -13.08 -14.53
N ASN A 72 0.81 -12.77 -13.67
CA ASN A 72 2.11 -12.24 -14.09
C ASN A 72 3.13 -13.34 -14.42
N GLY A 73 2.89 -14.59 -14.02
CA GLY A 73 3.78 -15.74 -14.25
C GLY A 73 5.11 -15.65 -13.52
N ALA A 74 5.34 -14.61 -12.75
CA ALA A 74 6.54 -14.36 -11.97
C ALA A 74 6.27 -13.33 -10.87
N ASN A 75 7.08 -13.35 -9.81
CA ASN A 75 7.00 -12.32 -8.78
C ASN A 75 7.70 -11.03 -9.24
N LEU A 76 6.90 -10.07 -9.71
CA LEU A 76 7.37 -8.77 -10.18
C LEU A 76 7.77 -7.81 -9.04
N GLY A 77 7.45 -8.15 -7.80
CA GLY A 77 7.50 -7.26 -6.64
C GLY A 77 6.23 -6.41 -6.51
N TYR A 78 6.16 -5.61 -5.44
CA TYR A 78 4.95 -4.89 -5.06
C TYR A 78 4.63 -3.73 -6.00
N GLY A 79 5.52 -2.74 -6.08
CA GLY A 79 5.27 -1.51 -6.83
C GLY A 79 5.12 -1.74 -8.33
N ARG A 80 5.96 -2.61 -8.92
CA ARG A 80 5.91 -2.93 -10.34
C ARG A 80 4.58 -3.60 -10.74
N ALA A 81 4.08 -4.50 -9.89
CA ALA A 81 2.79 -5.13 -10.14
C ALA A 81 1.66 -4.09 -10.07
N HIS A 82 1.59 -3.25 -9.02
CA HIS A 82 0.58 -2.19 -8.92
C HIS A 82 0.63 -1.19 -10.09
N ASN A 83 1.82 -0.93 -10.63
CA ASN A 83 1.99 -0.03 -11.78
C ASN A 83 1.22 -0.49 -13.02
N ILE A 84 0.98 -1.80 -13.20
CA ILE A 84 0.15 -2.32 -14.31
C ILE A 84 -1.25 -1.71 -14.23
N ALA A 85 -1.87 -1.75 -13.06
CA ALA A 85 -3.22 -1.23 -12.85
C ALA A 85 -3.24 0.32 -12.78
N LEU A 86 -2.20 0.95 -12.21
CA LEU A 86 -2.09 2.41 -12.14
C LEU A 86 -1.96 3.04 -13.54
N ARG A 87 -1.18 2.44 -14.45
CA ARG A 87 -1.07 2.88 -15.85
C ARG A 87 -2.41 2.74 -16.58
N GLU A 88 -3.13 1.66 -16.33
CA GLU A 88 -4.46 1.46 -16.89
C GLU A 88 -5.44 2.53 -16.38
N SER A 89 -5.39 2.85 -15.08
CA SER A 89 -6.22 3.92 -14.50
C SER A 89 -5.89 5.29 -15.09
N ALA A 90 -4.60 5.57 -15.31
CA ALA A 90 -4.17 6.81 -15.95
C ALA A 90 -4.64 6.89 -17.41
N HIS A 91 -4.50 5.80 -18.17
CA HIS A 91 -4.93 5.73 -19.57
C HIS A 91 -6.45 5.89 -19.73
N GLN A 92 -7.22 5.36 -18.76
CA GLN A 92 -8.69 5.47 -18.74
C GLN A 92 -9.20 6.74 -18.03
N GLU A 93 -8.31 7.66 -17.65
CA GLU A 93 -8.63 8.91 -16.94
C GLU A 93 -9.43 8.69 -15.66
N ILE A 94 -9.24 7.56 -14.97
CA ILE A 94 -9.87 7.28 -13.68
C ILE A 94 -9.26 8.18 -12.61
N ALA A 95 -10.11 8.97 -11.95
CA ALA A 95 -9.68 10.03 -11.04
C ALA A 95 -8.93 9.52 -9.81
N PHE A 96 -9.32 8.34 -9.29
CA PHE A 96 -8.75 7.77 -8.07
C PHE A 96 -8.37 6.30 -8.23
N HIS A 97 -7.31 5.91 -7.53
CA HIS A 97 -6.83 4.53 -7.49
C HIS A 97 -6.48 4.12 -6.07
N LEU A 98 -7.08 3.04 -5.59
CA LEU A 98 -6.75 2.44 -4.30
C LEU A 98 -5.75 1.30 -4.51
N VAL A 99 -4.56 1.46 -3.96
CA VAL A 99 -3.57 0.39 -3.80
C VAL A 99 -3.77 -0.22 -2.41
N MET A 100 -3.96 -1.53 -2.32
CA MET A 100 -4.14 -2.18 -1.02
C MET A 100 -3.65 -3.63 -0.98
N ASN A 101 -3.34 -4.10 0.22
CA ASN A 101 -3.01 -5.50 0.47
C ASN A 101 -4.26 -6.38 0.52
N SER A 102 -4.09 -7.68 0.24
CA SER A 102 -5.18 -8.68 0.31
C SER A 102 -5.61 -9.03 1.74
N ASP A 103 -4.79 -8.74 2.74
CA ASP A 103 -5.05 -9.00 4.17
C ASP A 103 -5.62 -7.79 4.92
N ILE A 104 -6.14 -6.81 4.18
CA ILE A 104 -6.90 -5.66 4.71
C ILE A 104 -8.37 -6.06 4.91
N ARG A 105 -8.94 -5.60 6.02
CA ARG A 105 -10.40 -5.64 6.28
C ARG A 105 -10.90 -4.21 6.35
N VAL A 106 -11.83 -3.88 5.47
CA VAL A 106 -12.41 -2.53 5.29
C VAL A 106 -13.86 -2.70 4.85
N GLN A 107 -14.73 -1.77 5.24
CA GLN A 107 -16.13 -1.73 4.77
C GLN A 107 -16.22 -0.94 3.47
N ALA A 108 -17.11 -1.35 2.59
CA ALA A 108 -17.34 -0.66 1.30
C ALA A 108 -17.73 0.81 1.49
N GLU A 109 -18.56 1.08 2.49
CA GLU A 109 -19.02 2.42 2.84
C GLU A 109 -17.88 3.34 3.25
N ASP A 110 -16.87 2.82 3.96
CA ASP A 110 -15.69 3.59 4.34
C ASP A 110 -14.85 3.96 3.11
N ILE A 111 -14.74 3.04 2.12
CA ILE A 111 -14.03 3.34 0.86
C ILE A 111 -14.76 4.45 0.08
N ASP A 112 -16.11 4.38 -0.02
CA ASP A 112 -16.90 5.41 -0.67
C ASP A 112 -16.78 6.75 0.05
N ALA A 113 -16.84 6.75 1.39
CA ALA A 113 -16.67 7.97 2.18
C ALA A 113 -15.26 8.59 2.02
N MET A 114 -14.22 7.76 1.97
CA MET A 114 -12.84 8.21 1.68
C MET A 114 -12.71 8.75 0.25
N HIS A 115 -13.36 8.12 -0.74
CA HIS A 115 -13.42 8.62 -2.11
C HIS A 115 -14.07 10.00 -2.17
N ASP A 116 -15.24 10.18 -1.54
CA ASP A 116 -15.97 11.45 -1.53
C ASP A 116 -15.18 12.55 -0.80
N PHE A 117 -14.49 12.20 0.28
CA PHE A 117 -13.56 13.10 0.94
C PHE A 117 -12.45 13.57 -0.01
N MET A 118 -11.83 12.66 -0.77
CA MET A 118 -10.80 13.00 -1.75
C MET A 118 -11.36 13.89 -2.89
N VAL A 119 -12.63 13.68 -3.30
CA VAL A 119 -13.31 14.55 -4.27
C VAL A 119 -13.46 15.97 -3.71
N ALA A 120 -13.89 16.09 -2.45
CA ALA A 120 -14.11 17.37 -1.78
C ALA A 120 -12.81 18.11 -1.41
N HIS A 121 -11.66 17.41 -1.40
CA HIS A 121 -10.37 17.97 -1.02
C HIS A 121 -9.33 17.85 -2.16
N PRO A 122 -9.40 18.72 -3.19
CA PRO A 122 -8.51 18.64 -4.36
C PRO A 122 -7.00 18.64 -4.06
N PRO A 123 -6.48 19.32 -3.02
CA PRO A 123 -5.05 19.30 -2.71
C PRO A 123 -4.52 17.94 -2.20
N VAL A 124 -5.41 17.01 -1.80
CA VAL A 124 -4.98 15.69 -1.29
C VAL A 124 -4.62 14.78 -2.47
N GLY A 125 -3.34 14.41 -2.57
CA GLY A 125 -2.82 13.49 -3.58
C GLY A 125 -2.81 12.04 -3.13
N GLN A 126 -2.63 11.81 -1.83
CA GLN A 126 -2.66 10.48 -1.20
C GLN A 126 -3.32 10.56 0.15
N MET A 127 -4.10 9.53 0.50
CA MET A 127 -4.69 9.40 1.84
C MET A 127 -4.55 7.97 2.35
N MET A 128 -4.32 7.84 3.65
CA MET A 128 -4.33 6.58 4.41
C MET A 128 -5.18 6.75 5.67
N PRO A 129 -6.13 5.83 5.95
CA PRO A 129 -6.88 5.84 7.20
C PRO A 129 -6.03 5.37 8.39
N ARG A 130 -6.62 5.39 9.59
CA ARG A 130 -6.05 4.71 10.76
C ARG A 130 -6.03 3.21 10.50
N VAL A 131 -4.88 2.58 10.75
CA VAL A 131 -4.71 1.14 10.58
C VAL A 131 -4.51 0.48 11.94
N VAL A 132 -5.27 -0.58 12.20
CA VAL A 132 -5.17 -1.38 13.44
C VAL A 132 -4.87 -2.83 13.13
N ASN A 133 -4.32 -3.54 14.11
CA ASN A 133 -4.25 -5.01 14.07
C ASN A 133 -5.64 -5.60 14.28
N LEU A 134 -5.82 -6.90 14.00
CA LEU A 134 -7.10 -7.59 14.22
C LEU A 134 -7.58 -7.55 15.69
N ASN A 135 -6.67 -7.34 16.64
CA ASN A 135 -6.98 -7.15 18.06
C ASN A 135 -7.28 -5.69 18.45
N GLY A 136 -7.42 -4.78 17.48
CA GLY A 136 -7.70 -3.37 17.70
C GLY A 136 -6.50 -2.48 18.07
N THR A 137 -5.30 -3.04 18.29
CA THR A 137 -4.12 -2.24 18.59
C THR A 137 -3.63 -1.48 17.36
N GLN A 138 -3.25 -0.21 17.52
CA GLN A 138 -2.83 0.64 16.41
C GLN A 138 -1.52 0.17 15.77
N GLN A 139 -1.50 0.17 14.44
CA GLN A 139 -0.29 0.11 13.63
C GLN A 139 0.16 1.54 13.29
N TYR A 140 1.40 1.89 13.64
CA TYR A 140 1.95 3.23 13.36
C TYR A 140 2.55 3.27 11.96
N LEU A 141 1.71 3.48 10.95
CA LEU A 141 2.06 3.37 9.53
C LEU A 141 2.19 4.72 8.81
N ALA A 142 1.75 5.81 9.44
CA ALA A 142 2.16 7.16 9.08
C ALA A 142 3.48 7.47 9.81
N LYS A 143 4.50 7.91 9.07
CA LYS A 143 5.87 8.05 9.61
C LYS A 143 6.59 9.25 9.03
N ARG A 144 7.69 9.62 9.65
CA ARG A 144 8.70 10.49 9.06
C ARG A 144 9.48 9.75 7.98
N LEU A 145 10.13 10.49 7.08
CA LEU A 145 11.09 9.90 6.14
C LEU A 145 12.28 9.31 6.92
N PRO A 146 12.69 8.09 6.61
CA PRO A 146 13.73 7.40 7.36
C PRO A 146 15.10 7.99 7.14
N THR A 147 15.93 7.95 8.18
CA THR A 147 17.37 8.05 8.09
C THR A 147 18.00 6.65 8.07
N PRO A 148 19.28 6.50 7.69
CA PRO A 148 19.98 5.22 7.80
C PRO A 148 19.89 4.60 9.20
N LEU A 149 19.95 5.44 10.24
CA LEU A 149 19.85 4.95 11.62
C LEU A 149 18.43 4.44 11.97
N ASP A 150 17.37 5.02 11.39
CA ASP A 150 15.99 4.54 11.60
C ASP A 150 15.77 3.16 10.98
N VAL A 151 16.47 2.86 9.88
CA VAL A 151 16.37 1.58 9.18
C VAL A 151 17.30 0.54 9.80
N PHE A 152 18.60 0.82 9.82
CA PHE A 152 19.61 -0.13 10.23
C PHE A 152 19.73 -0.22 11.75
N GLY A 153 19.58 0.89 12.47
CA GLY A 153 19.62 0.91 13.95
C GLY A 153 18.51 0.07 14.57
N ARG A 154 17.29 0.14 14.06
CA ARG A 154 16.15 -0.71 14.52
C ARG A 154 16.43 -2.20 14.43
N ARG A 155 17.30 -2.62 13.52
CA ARG A 155 17.60 -4.02 13.28
C ARG A 155 18.80 -4.53 14.09
N PHE A 156 19.78 -3.68 14.31
CA PHE A 156 21.08 -4.11 14.84
C PHE A 156 21.38 -3.58 16.23
N LEU A 157 20.63 -2.57 16.72
CA LEU A 157 20.83 -1.99 18.04
C LEU A 157 19.76 -2.47 19.04
N PRO A 158 20.05 -2.49 20.33
CA PRO A 158 19.09 -2.83 21.38
C PRO A 158 17.84 -1.96 21.30
N ALA A 159 16.66 -2.56 21.48
CA ALA A 159 15.37 -1.87 21.37
C ALA A 159 15.26 -0.65 22.33
N CYS A 160 15.82 -0.77 23.54
CA CYS A 160 15.82 0.31 24.55
C CYS A 160 16.56 1.58 24.08
N TRP A 161 17.62 1.43 23.27
CA TRP A 161 18.35 2.58 22.73
C TRP A 161 17.59 3.27 21.59
N MET A 162 16.75 2.50 20.92
CA MET A 162 15.99 2.99 19.76
C MET A 162 14.57 3.47 20.12
N GLU A 163 14.09 3.27 21.36
CA GLU A 163 12.69 3.54 21.73
C GLU A 163 12.27 4.99 21.47
N LYS A 164 13.02 5.98 22.00
CA LYS A 164 12.73 7.40 21.79
C LYS A 164 12.74 7.77 20.31
N ARG A 165 13.69 7.19 19.57
CA ARG A 165 13.84 7.43 18.13
C ARG A 165 12.71 6.78 17.32
N ASN A 166 12.34 5.55 17.66
CA ASN A 166 11.22 4.85 17.05
C ASN A 166 9.90 5.59 17.25
N ARG A 167 9.65 6.07 18.48
CA ARG A 167 8.46 6.89 18.79
C ARG A 167 8.40 8.13 17.89
N ARG A 168 9.52 8.83 17.74
CA ARG A 168 9.60 10.00 16.85
C ARG A 168 9.44 9.61 15.38
N PHE A 169 10.10 8.57 14.91
CA PHE A 169 9.98 8.08 13.53
C PHE A 169 8.54 7.68 13.18
N GLU A 170 7.85 7.01 14.10
CA GLU A 170 6.47 6.53 13.96
C GLU A 170 5.43 7.60 14.34
N LEU A 171 5.80 8.87 14.41
CA LEU A 171 4.93 10.01 14.73
C LEU A 171 4.11 9.83 16.01
N ARG A 172 4.58 9.02 16.98
CA ARG A 172 3.92 8.84 18.28
C ARG A 172 4.09 10.06 19.20
N ASP A 173 4.81 11.05 18.76
CA ASP A 173 4.95 12.38 19.37
C ASP A 173 3.87 13.37 18.87
N HIS A 174 3.01 12.97 17.94
CA HIS A 174 1.87 13.72 17.44
C HIS A 174 0.53 13.15 17.92
N ASP A 175 -0.51 13.97 17.87
CA ASP A 175 -1.89 13.54 18.11
C ASP A 175 -2.42 12.80 16.86
N LEU A 176 -2.27 11.48 16.85
CA LEU A 176 -2.76 10.63 15.74
C LEU A 176 -4.29 10.41 15.76
N MET A 177 -5.03 11.12 16.60
CA MET A 177 -6.50 11.19 16.51
C MET A 177 -6.97 12.36 15.63
N ARG A 178 -6.02 13.11 15.05
CA ARG A 178 -6.28 14.20 14.10
C ARG A 178 -5.62 13.92 12.75
N PRO A 179 -6.17 14.49 11.65
CA PRO A 179 -5.52 14.41 10.34
C PRO A 179 -4.10 15.03 10.39
N LEU A 180 -3.17 14.36 9.72
CA LEU A 180 -1.77 14.76 9.68
C LEU A 180 -1.23 14.63 8.25
N ASN A 181 -0.58 15.69 7.73
CA ASN A 181 0.14 15.64 6.47
C ASN A 181 1.51 14.98 6.70
N ALA A 182 1.62 13.67 6.47
CA ALA A 182 2.80 12.87 6.79
C ALA A 182 3.59 12.50 5.52
N PRO A 183 4.93 12.68 5.51
CA PRO A 183 5.75 12.48 4.31
C PRO A 183 5.97 11.00 3.96
N TYR A 184 5.54 10.07 4.80
CA TYR A 184 5.54 8.64 4.56
C TYR A 184 4.25 7.99 5.07
N LEU A 185 3.50 7.41 4.16
CA LEU A 185 2.34 6.57 4.41
C LEU A 185 2.62 5.17 3.85
N SER A 186 2.34 4.13 4.65
CA SER A 186 2.62 2.74 4.26
C SER A 186 1.81 2.28 3.05
N GLY A 187 2.43 1.44 2.23
CA GLY A 187 1.85 0.85 1.05
C GLY A 187 0.66 -0.09 1.27
N CYS A 188 0.39 -0.51 2.52
CA CYS A 188 -0.68 -1.48 2.77
C CYS A 188 -2.09 -0.97 2.38
N PHE A 189 -2.29 0.36 2.37
CA PHE A 189 -3.52 1.01 1.91
C PHE A 189 -3.21 2.45 1.49
N MET A 190 -3.28 2.73 0.19
CA MET A 190 -2.98 4.05 -0.38
C MET A 190 -4.15 4.47 -1.30
N MET A 191 -5.02 5.34 -0.81
CA MET A 191 -6.02 6.00 -1.66
C MET A 191 -5.31 7.14 -2.41
N LEU A 192 -5.08 6.96 -3.70
CA LEU A 192 -4.32 7.86 -4.55
C LEU A 192 -5.24 8.68 -5.46
N ARG A 193 -4.96 9.97 -5.60
CA ARG A 193 -5.38 10.71 -6.78
C ARG A 193 -4.51 10.26 -7.95
N THR A 194 -5.09 9.69 -8.99
CA THR A 194 -4.33 9.12 -10.12
C THR A 194 -3.37 10.13 -10.74
N LYS A 195 -3.81 11.38 -10.89
CA LYS A 195 -2.96 12.47 -11.38
C LYS A 195 -1.71 12.66 -10.51
N ALA A 196 -1.85 12.67 -9.18
CA ALA A 196 -0.74 12.84 -8.26
C ALA A 196 0.27 11.68 -8.35
N ALA A 197 -0.22 10.43 -8.48
CA ALA A 197 0.62 9.27 -8.68
C ALA A 197 1.38 9.30 -10.01
N VAL A 198 0.74 9.76 -11.10
CA VAL A 198 1.36 9.90 -12.42
C VAL A 198 2.41 11.00 -12.41
N GLU A 199 2.12 12.17 -11.84
CA GLU A 199 3.09 13.26 -11.68
C GLU A 199 4.30 12.87 -10.83
N ALA A 200 4.12 11.97 -9.88
CA ALA A 200 5.20 11.39 -9.07
C ALA A 200 6.02 10.32 -9.81
N GLY A 201 5.58 9.89 -11.02
CA GLY A 201 6.24 8.86 -11.82
C GLY A 201 5.85 7.42 -11.47
N LEU A 202 4.75 7.24 -10.70
CA LEU A 202 4.29 5.95 -10.20
C LEU A 202 5.31 5.31 -9.23
N PHE A 203 5.15 4.01 -8.92
CA PHE A 203 6.15 3.29 -8.12
C PHE A 203 7.46 3.13 -8.90
N ASP A 204 8.58 3.38 -8.26
CA ASP A 204 9.92 3.14 -8.83
C ASP A 204 10.18 1.63 -8.90
N GLU A 205 10.15 1.06 -10.12
CA GLU A 205 10.22 -0.39 -10.36
C GLU A 205 11.60 -1.01 -10.06
N ARG A 206 12.60 -0.18 -9.72
CA ARG A 206 13.89 -0.66 -9.25
C ARG A 206 13.80 -1.29 -7.86
N TYR A 207 12.75 -0.96 -7.09
CA TYR A 207 12.48 -1.58 -5.80
C TYR A 207 11.58 -2.81 -6.01
N PHE A 208 12.12 -3.97 -5.73
CA PHE A 208 11.32 -5.20 -5.75
C PHE A 208 10.29 -5.19 -4.61
N MET A 209 10.73 -4.80 -3.41
CA MET A 209 9.90 -4.67 -2.20
C MET A 209 10.68 -3.83 -1.18
N TYR A 210 9.96 -2.91 -0.48
CA TYR A 210 10.58 -1.89 0.35
C TYR A 210 11.61 -1.05 -0.44
N PRO A 211 11.73 0.19 -0.40
CA PRO A 211 10.86 1.24 0.15
C PRO A 211 10.06 1.97 -0.95
N GLU A 212 9.45 1.23 -1.87
CA GLU A 212 8.68 1.80 -2.98
C GLU A 212 7.54 2.71 -2.53
N ASP A 213 6.91 2.37 -1.38
CA ASP A 213 5.85 3.18 -0.76
C ASP A 213 6.40 4.48 -0.15
N ILE A 214 7.57 4.42 0.48
CA ILE A 214 8.27 5.61 0.99
C ILE A 214 8.62 6.55 -0.16
N ASP A 215 9.18 5.99 -1.23
CA ASP A 215 9.65 6.74 -2.40
C ASP A 215 8.48 7.44 -3.11
N LEU A 216 7.39 6.72 -3.35
CA LEU A 216 6.20 7.27 -3.99
C LEU A 216 5.54 8.34 -3.11
N THR A 217 5.29 8.03 -1.82
CA THR A 217 4.66 9.00 -0.91
C THR A 217 5.50 10.26 -0.81
N ARG A 218 6.82 10.15 -0.65
CA ARG A 218 7.75 11.28 -0.60
C ARG A 218 7.66 12.14 -1.87
N THR A 219 7.58 11.50 -3.04
CA THR A 219 7.51 12.22 -4.31
C THR A 219 6.17 12.94 -4.47
N ILE A 220 5.06 12.31 -4.08
CA ILE A 220 3.74 12.95 -4.05
C ILE A 220 3.75 14.14 -3.07
N HIS A 221 4.36 13.99 -1.89
CA HIS A 221 4.40 15.00 -0.83
C HIS A 221 5.04 16.33 -1.26
N ARG A 222 5.81 16.36 -2.35
CA ARG A 222 6.40 17.60 -2.91
C ARG A 222 5.35 18.60 -3.36
N ASN A 223 4.27 18.11 -3.96
CA ASN A 223 3.31 18.95 -4.66
C ASN A 223 1.87 18.75 -4.17
N TRP A 224 1.63 17.70 -3.36
CA TRP A 224 0.32 17.30 -2.88
C TRP A 224 0.34 17.00 -1.39
N LEU A 225 -0.82 17.10 -0.72
CA LEU A 225 -0.96 16.61 0.64
C LEU A 225 -0.98 15.07 0.64
N THR A 226 -0.18 14.48 1.53
CA THR A 226 -0.19 13.05 1.84
C THR A 226 -0.77 12.87 3.23
N LEU A 227 -2.09 12.62 3.26
CA LEU A 227 -2.90 12.77 4.45
C LEU A 227 -3.10 11.45 5.19
N TYR A 228 -2.60 11.34 6.42
CA TYR A 228 -3.13 10.39 7.39
C TYR A 228 -4.44 10.95 7.95
N ASN A 229 -5.55 10.22 7.82
CA ASN A 229 -6.86 10.66 8.32
C ASN A 229 -7.49 9.58 9.20
N PRO A 230 -7.52 9.78 10.54
CA PRO A 230 -8.05 8.80 11.49
C PRO A 230 -9.58 8.75 11.57
N GLN A 231 -10.29 9.53 10.75
CA GLN A 231 -11.76 9.50 10.68
C GLN A 231 -12.25 8.09 10.31
N TRP A 232 -11.52 7.36 9.50
CA TRP A 232 -11.79 5.97 9.16
C TRP A 232 -10.74 5.05 9.76
N THR A 233 -11.15 3.83 10.08
CA THR A 233 -10.27 2.81 10.65
C THR A 233 -10.42 1.52 9.88
N ILE A 234 -9.29 0.98 9.43
CA ILE A 234 -9.24 -0.33 8.77
C ILE A 234 -8.41 -1.30 9.60
N ALA A 235 -8.67 -2.61 9.45
CA ALA A 235 -7.84 -3.62 10.10
C ALA A 235 -6.90 -4.30 9.07
N HIS A 236 -5.66 -4.54 9.49
CA HIS A 236 -4.62 -5.18 8.68
C HIS A 236 -4.11 -6.41 9.42
N ALA A 237 -4.30 -7.58 8.82
CA ALA A 237 -3.93 -8.87 9.40
C ALA A 237 -2.42 -9.17 9.31
N HIS A 238 -1.58 -8.13 9.43
CA HIS A 238 -0.14 -8.16 9.22
C HIS A 238 0.54 -9.41 9.83
N THR A 239 0.88 -10.37 8.99
CA THR A 239 1.79 -11.46 9.33
C THR A 239 3.22 -10.99 9.13
N ARG A 240 3.99 -10.80 10.21
CA ARG A 240 5.41 -10.36 10.21
C ARG A 240 6.32 -11.37 9.47
N GLY A 241 6.06 -11.62 8.18
CA GLY A 241 6.81 -12.59 7.36
C GLY A 241 8.25 -12.18 7.07
N SER A 242 8.52 -10.88 6.96
CA SER A 242 9.82 -10.34 6.50
C SER A 242 10.98 -10.47 7.51
N TYR A 243 10.69 -10.73 8.80
CA TYR A 243 11.75 -10.86 9.81
C TYR A 243 12.42 -12.24 9.85
N LYS A 244 11.83 -13.26 9.18
CA LYS A 244 12.29 -14.66 9.29
C LYS A 244 13.09 -15.16 8.08
N ASN A 245 13.14 -14.39 6.97
CA ASN A 245 13.79 -14.85 5.75
C ASN A 245 15.02 -14.00 5.39
N ILE A 246 16.21 -14.62 5.34
CA ILE A 246 17.48 -13.94 5.04
C ILE A 246 17.50 -13.35 3.60
N HIS A 247 16.78 -13.96 2.67
CA HIS A 247 16.63 -13.45 1.31
C HIS A 247 15.87 -12.11 1.30
N MET A 248 14.76 -12.03 2.03
CA MET A 248 13.99 -10.79 2.19
C MET A 248 14.79 -9.71 2.90
N LEU A 249 15.66 -10.09 3.86
CA LEU A 249 16.57 -9.15 4.49
C LEU A 249 17.56 -8.54 3.51
N ARG A 250 18.15 -9.37 2.64
CA ARG A 250 19.08 -8.88 1.58
C ARG A 250 18.38 -7.91 0.63
N ILE A 251 17.18 -8.24 0.18
CA ILE A 251 16.36 -7.36 -0.67
C ILE A 251 16.09 -6.03 0.05
N HIS A 252 15.69 -6.07 1.32
CA HIS A 252 15.43 -4.87 2.10
C HIS A 252 16.68 -3.99 2.21
N ILE A 253 17.83 -4.55 2.59
CA ILE A 253 19.10 -3.81 2.70
C ILE A 253 19.47 -3.19 1.34
N GLN A 254 19.44 -3.99 0.26
CA GLN A 254 19.79 -3.54 -1.07
C GLN A 254 18.88 -2.39 -1.55
N ASN A 255 17.58 -2.50 -1.35
CA ASN A 255 16.63 -1.48 -1.76
C ASN A 255 16.70 -0.22 -0.89
N MET A 256 16.97 -0.36 0.43
CA MET A 256 17.23 0.80 1.27
C MET A 256 18.53 1.52 0.88
N CYS A 257 19.58 0.78 0.50
CA CYS A 257 20.79 1.40 -0.06
C CYS A 257 20.47 2.17 -1.36
N ARG A 258 19.65 1.60 -2.26
CA ARG A 258 19.20 2.30 -3.49
C ARG A 258 18.42 3.58 -3.14
N TYR A 259 17.54 3.51 -2.13
CA TYR A 259 16.77 4.66 -1.65
C TYR A 259 17.69 5.77 -1.14
N PHE A 260 18.65 5.44 -0.28
CA PHE A 260 19.59 6.44 0.23
C PHE A 260 20.57 6.94 -0.84
N ASN A 261 20.92 6.14 -1.83
CA ASN A 261 21.69 6.60 -2.99
C ASN A 261 20.90 7.60 -3.87
N LYS A 262 19.58 7.42 -3.97
CA LYS A 262 18.70 8.34 -4.70
C LYS A 262 18.49 9.66 -3.94
N TRP A 263 18.27 9.59 -2.61
CA TRP A 263 17.78 10.71 -1.82
C TRP A 263 18.83 11.35 -0.89
N GLY A 264 19.93 10.69 -0.67
CA GLY A 264 20.99 11.10 0.25
C GLY A 264 21.01 10.29 1.55
N TRP A 265 22.21 9.90 1.95
CA TRP A 265 22.44 9.12 3.16
C TRP A 265 22.31 9.99 4.43
N PHE A 266 23.17 11.00 4.52
CA PHE A 266 23.27 11.86 5.70
C PHE A 266 22.74 13.27 5.40
N PHE A 267 23.06 13.80 4.24
CA PHE A 267 22.67 15.13 3.81
C PHE A 267 21.46 15.02 2.85
N ASP A 268 20.29 15.33 3.35
CA ASP A 268 19.02 15.30 2.63
C ASP A 268 18.14 16.44 3.17
N SER A 269 18.25 17.60 2.54
CA SER A 269 17.54 18.81 2.98
C SER A 269 16.02 18.66 2.86
N GLU A 270 15.54 17.96 1.85
CA GLU A 270 14.11 17.70 1.69
C GLU A 270 13.56 16.81 2.82
N ARG A 271 14.29 15.75 3.21
CA ARG A 271 13.94 14.94 4.39
C ARG A 271 13.90 15.77 5.67
N GLN A 272 14.86 16.69 5.84
CA GLN A 272 14.86 17.58 7.00
C GLN A 272 13.63 18.48 7.01
N THR A 273 13.28 19.08 5.87
CA THR A 273 12.11 19.95 5.72
C THR A 273 10.82 19.17 5.98
N PHE A 274 10.64 18.02 5.33
CA PHE A 274 9.42 17.21 5.42
C PHE A 274 9.22 16.57 6.80
N ASN A 275 10.28 16.30 7.54
CA ASN A 275 10.21 15.74 8.87
C ASN A 275 9.98 16.77 9.99
N ASN A 276 10.00 18.06 9.67
CA ASN A 276 9.62 19.16 10.57
C ASN A 276 8.11 19.40 10.48
N LEU A 277 7.33 18.46 11.04
CA LEU A 277 5.86 18.46 11.10
C LEU A 277 5.37 19.27 12.28
#